data_469ee5cc79ba3d390ced4b3e3791e3a5
#
_entry.id   469ee5cc79ba3d390ced4b3e3791e3a5
#
_cell.length_a   1.000
_cell.length_b   1.000
_cell.length_c   1.000
_cell.angle_alpha   90.00
_cell.angle_beta   90.00
_cell.angle_gamma   90.00
#
_symmetry.space_group_name_H-M   'P 1'
#
loop_
_entity.id
_entity.type
_entity.pdbx_description
1 polymer ?
#
loop_
_entity_poly.entity_id
_entity_poly.type
_entity_poly.pdbx_seq_one_letter_code
_entity_poly.pdbx_strand_id
1 'polypeptide(L)'
;MSEPSEFIKAIIEEYQKDGGLVGEERNIAKLFITAISKDLLTDYRIHGIIISQSSAGKSTLAKTITEPFKDDVRHYTRFTGAGLDRNEESLDGKILFYEQMEGYEPTQLKLLLSEGELSILVVDTDDQGRRKSENIKIKGMPTFITTSTNPTLDQELQNRTLIISLDESESQTKRIMEKHAQNYSKIHETKLSKWSHIDNLIEEFQQLNLSRTLKKIIIPFASDLPNDFPSHLEMRRDFDRILRLTSIIASLKSASERGCYESSEVKGVSAKIIIAYPEDYYDAIYCMGENLLDAIYRITGKAKEVYNLLLGTIKEGTLFEEPLAITTKDGAKKLGFNQKTFYKYAEYLVDRGFATKEKQGNNNFYQVVRDKTKDLDVNDLSSFNMEKWKEQNLKDLKYVGRTSKEAETEIFTPDIKESLISAPNIEDS
;
A
#
# COMPACT_ATOMS: atom_id res chain seq x y z
N MET A 1 -4.75 13.41 -8.86
CA MET A 1 -3.78 12.62 -8.08
C MET A 1 -2.42 12.81 -8.71
N SER A 2 -1.38 13.02 -7.93
CA SER A 2 0.01 13.22 -8.40
C SER A 2 0.53 12.01 -9.20
N GLU A 3 1.43 12.27 -10.14
CA GLU A 3 2.24 11.22 -10.73
C GLU A 3 3.20 10.63 -9.67
N PRO A 4 3.59 9.36 -9.80
CA PRO A 4 4.57 8.78 -8.91
C PRO A 4 5.96 9.37 -9.14
N SER A 5 6.80 9.32 -8.11
CA SER A 5 8.20 9.71 -8.24
C SER A 5 8.95 8.81 -9.23
N GLU A 6 10.10 9.28 -9.72
CA GLU A 6 10.97 8.48 -10.61
C GLU A 6 11.40 7.16 -9.93
N PHE A 7 11.56 7.16 -8.61
CA PHE A 7 11.84 5.96 -7.85
C PHE A 7 10.76 4.88 -8.01
N ILE A 8 9.50 5.26 -7.84
CA ILE A 8 8.35 4.35 -8.01
C ILE A 8 8.17 3.96 -9.47
N LYS A 9 8.41 4.89 -10.42
CA LYS A 9 8.36 4.60 -11.86
C LYS A 9 9.37 3.53 -12.24
N ALA A 10 10.62 3.61 -11.75
CA ALA A 10 11.66 2.63 -12.04
C ALA A 10 11.26 1.21 -11.60
N ILE A 11 10.64 1.06 -10.43
CA ILE A 11 10.12 -0.22 -9.95
C ILE A 11 9.03 -0.74 -10.91
N ILE A 12 8.07 0.10 -11.26
CA ILE A 12 6.98 -0.26 -12.16
C ILE A 12 7.51 -0.72 -13.51
N GLU A 13 8.41 0.05 -14.11
CA GLU A 13 9.00 -0.22 -15.43
C GLU A 13 9.73 -1.56 -15.47
N GLU A 14 10.49 -1.91 -14.43
CA GLU A 14 11.17 -3.20 -14.40
C GLU A 14 10.18 -4.37 -14.34
N TYR A 15 9.13 -4.28 -13.54
CA TYR A 15 8.09 -5.31 -13.51
C TYR A 15 7.33 -5.42 -14.85
N GLN A 16 7.12 -4.32 -15.54
CA GLN A 16 6.49 -4.34 -16.87
C GLN A 16 7.44 -4.88 -17.94
N LYS A 17 8.72 -4.51 -17.91
CA LYS A 17 9.72 -4.88 -18.90
C LYS A 17 10.22 -6.30 -18.71
N ASP A 18 10.68 -6.64 -17.51
CA ASP A 18 11.34 -7.90 -17.20
C ASP A 18 10.36 -8.94 -16.63
N GLY A 19 9.35 -8.50 -15.89
CA GLY A 19 8.23 -9.31 -15.42
C GLY A 19 7.17 -9.58 -16.48
N GLY A 20 7.13 -8.77 -17.52
CA GLY A 20 6.13 -8.89 -18.61
C GLY A 20 4.72 -8.48 -18.21
N LEU A 21 4.55 -7.76 -17.09
CA LEU A 21 3.26 -7.22 -16.69
C LEU A 21 2.80 -6.13 -17.66
N VAL A 22 1.49 -5.99 -17.81
CA VAL A 22 0.87 -5.00 -18.69
C VAL A 22 -0.09 -4.15 -17.89
N GLY A 23 0.11 -2.82 -17.90
CA GLY A 23 -0.69 -1.94 -17.06
C GLY A 23 -0.44 -2.18 -15.57
N GLU A 24 -1.47 -1.98 -14.76
CA GLU A 24 -1.47 -2.26 -13.32
C GLU A 24 -0.40 -1.47 -12.52
N GLU A 25 0.03 -0.32 -13.01
CA GLU A 25 1.16 0.46 -12.50
C GLU A 25 1.05 0.67 -10.97
N ARG A 26 -0.11 1.11 -10.50
CA ARG A 26 -0.36 1.34 -9.07
C ARG A 26 -0.38 0.04 -8.26
N ASN A 27 -0.94 -1.00 -8.85
CA ASN A 27 -1.03 -2.30 -8.19
C ASN A 27 0.34 -2.98 -8.11
N ILE A 28 1.21 -2.79 -9.12
CA ILE A 28 2.61 -3.22 -9.10
C ILE A 28 3.33 -2.55 -7.92
N ALA A 29 3.31 -1.21 -7.85
CA ALA A 29 3.96 -0.46 -6.77
C ALA A 29 3.42 -0.87 -5.40
N LYS A 30 2.10 -0.95 -5.25
CA LYS A 30 1.42 -1.34 -4.01
C LYS A 30 1.83 -2.73 -3.52
N LEU A 31 1.84 -3.71 -4.42
CA LEU A 31 2.22 -5.09 -4.06
C LEU A 31 3.70 -5.23 -3.78
N PHE A 32 4.58 -4.54 -4.52
CA PHE A 32 6.00 -4.53 -4.23
C PHE A 32 6.28 -3.94 -2.84
N ILE A 33 5.69 -2.78 -2.51
CA ILE A 33 5.82 -2.16 -1.18
C ILE A 33 5.25 -3.08 -0.10
N THR A 34 4.16 -3.78 -0.39
CA THR A 34 3.61 -4.80 0.51
C THR A 34 4.62 -5.93 0.73
N ALA A 35 5.19 -6.49 -0.33
CA ALA A 35 6.13 -7.61 -0.24
C ALA A 35 7.40 -7.25 0.55
N ILE A 36 8.02 -6.10 0.25
CA ILE A 36 9.26 -5.66 0.91
C ILE A 36 9.06 -5.32 2.39
N SER A 37 7.83 -4.97 2.81
CA SER A 37 7.52 -4.64 4.19
C SER A 37 7.81 -5.79 5.17
N LYS A 38 7.99 -7.02 4.68
CA LYS A 38 8.42 -8.20 5.47
C LYS A 38 9.72 -7.96 6.26
N ASP A 39 10.61 -7.12 5.74
CA ASP A 39 11.94 -6.85 6.30
C ASP A 39 11.92 -5.69 7.33
N LEU A 40 10.74 -5.13 7.62
CA LEU A 40 10.54 -4.12 8.67
C LEU A 40 10.02 -4.73 9.97
N LEU A 41 10.01 -3.91 11.03
CA LEU A 41 9.29 -4.24 12.26
C LEU A 41 7.80 -4.48 11.98
N THR A 42 7.18 -5.32 12.79
CA THR A 42 5.78 -5.75 12.63
C THR A 42 4.80 -4.58 12.52
N ASP A 43 5.03 -3.51 13.25
CA ASP A 43 4.18 -2.31 13.24
C ASP A 43 4.11 -1.61 11.88
N TYR A 44 5.12 -1.81 11.02
CA TYR A 44 5.17 -1.23 9.67
C TYR A 44 4.74 -2.20 8.58
N ARG A 45 4.53 -3.49 8.91
CA ARG A 45 4.13 -4.48 7.89
C ARG A 45 2.72 -4.23 7.43
N ILE A 46 2.52 -4.46 6.15
CA ILE A 46 1.21 -4.36 5.50
C ILE A 46 0.89 -5.67 4.78
N HIS A 47 -0.38 -5.91 4.56
CA HIS A 47 -0.89 -7.12 3.93
C HIS A 47 -1.76 -6.73 2.73
N GLY A 48 -1.86 -7.59 1.72
CA GLY A 48 -2.61 -7.30 0.50
C GLY A 48 -3.59 -8.40 0.11
N ILE A 49 -4.76 -8.00 -0.38
CA ILE A 49 -5.73 -8.89 -1.03
C ILE A 49 -6.00 -8.38 -2.44
N ILE A 50 -5.78 -9.24 -3.42
CA ILE A 50 -6.13 -8.95 -4.82
C ILE A 50 -7.53 -9.51 -5.09
N ILE A 51 -8.48 -8.63 -5.33
CA ILE A 51 -9.89 -8.98 -5.59
C ILE A 51 -10.22 -8.60 -7.03
N SER A 52 -10.63 -9.59 -7.83
CA SER A 52 -11.02 -9.40 -9.23
C SER A 52 -11.73 -10.64 -9.74
N GLN A 53 -12.38 -10.57 -10.89
CA GLN A 53 -13.03 -11.71 -11.51
C GLN A 53 -12.05 -12.85 -11.83
N SER A 54 -12.59 -14.04 -12.11
CA SER A 54 -11.78 -15.15 -12.60
C SER A 54 -11.09 -14.77 -13.91
N SER A 55 -9.85 -15.23 -14.10
CA SER A 55 -9.04 -14.97 -15.31
C SER A 55 -8.54 -13.52 -15.49
N ALA A 56 -8.77 -12.63 -14.53
CA ALA A 56 -8.26 -11.24 -14.59
C ALA A 56 -6.75 -11.08 -14.38
N GLY A 57 -6.00 -12.17 -14.13
CA GLY A 57 -4.54 -12.13 -13.98
C GLY A 57 -4.04 -11.98 -12.53
N LYS A 58 -4.91 -12.14 -11.51
CA LYS A 58 -4.54 -12.02 -10.09
C LYS A 58 -3.31 -12.82 -9.69
N SER A 59 -3.32 -14.12 -9.99
CA SER A 59 -2.21 -15.02 -9.64
C SER A 59 -0.94 -14.69 -10.41
N THR A 60 -1.06 -14.24 -11.66
CA THR A 60 0.07 -13.79 -12.48
C THR A 60 0.73 -12.59 -11.83
N LEU A 61 -0.05 -11.56 -11.49
CA LEU A 61 0.46 -10.36 -10.83
C LEU A 61 1.16 -10.70 -9.51
N ALA A 62 0.48 -11.46 -8.63
CA ALA A 62 1.06 -11.83 -7.33
C ALA A 62 2.36 -12.64 -7.46
N LYS A 63 2.40 -13.66 -8.34
CA LYS A 63 3.58 -14.49 -8.58
C LYS A 63 4.73 -13.68 -9.16
N THR A 64 4.47 -12.81 -10.13
CA THR A 64 5.50 -11.96 -10.74
C THR A 64 6.08 -10.99 -9.72
N ILE A 65 5.24 -10.34 -8.90
CA ILE A 65 5.72 -9.43 -7.85
C ILE A 65 6.56 -10.16 -6.79
N THR A 66 6.17 -11.37 -6.43
CA THR A 66 6.88 -12.12 -5.38
C THR A 66 8.09 -12.90 -5.89
N GLU A 67 8.31 -12.98 -7.21
CA GLU A 67 9.43 -13.73 -7.79
C GLU A 67 10.83 -13.31 -7.28
N PRO A 68 11.16 -12.00 -7.14
CA PRO A 68 12.44 -11.58 -6.56
C PRO A 68 12.63 -11.99 -5.09
N PHE A 69 11.55 -12.28 -4.39
CA PHE A 69 11.53 -12.70 -2.97
C PHE A 69 11.41 -14.21 -2.78
N LYS A 70 11.62 -15.02 -3.81
CA LYS A 70 11.32 -16.47 -3.85
C LYS A 70 11.78 -17.26 -2.62
N ASP A 71 12.94 -16.92 -2.04
CA ASP A 71 13.51 -17.65 -0.89
C ASP A 71 12.75 -17.37 0.43
N ASP A 72 12.03 -16.26 0.47
CA ASP A 72 11.21 -15.84 1.60
C ASP A 72 9.70 -16.08 1.39
N VAL A 73 9.29 -16.52 0.19
CA VAL A 73 7.88 -16.79 -0.10
C VAL A 73 7.49 -18.19 0.38
N ARG A 74 6.42 -18.24 1.15
CA ARG A 74 5.70 -19.48 1.49
C ARG A 74 4.39 -19.49 0.71
N HIS A 75 4.37 -20.23 -0.37
CA HIS A 75 3.25 -20.31 -1.29
C HIS A 75 2.34 -21.49 -0.96
N TYR A 76 1.09 -21.20 -0.66
CA TYR A 76 0.07 -22.22 -0.40
C TYR A 76 -1.12 -22.01 -1.35
N THR A 77 -1.49 -23.07 -2.06
CA THR A 77 -2.72 -23.11 -2.85
C THR A 77 -3.94 -23.29 -1.95
N ARG A 78 -3.76 -23.98 -0.84
CA ARG A 78 -4.76 -24.20 0.19
C ARG A 78 -4.10 -24.50 1.54
N PHE A 79 -4.60 -23.89 2.61
CA PHE A 79 -4.26 -24.32 3.96
C PHE A 79 -5.50 -24.32 4.85
N THR A 80 -5.43 -25.12 5.93
CA THR A 80 -6.45 -25.17 6.96
C THR A 80 -5.92 -24.51 8.24
N GLY A 81 -6.82 -24.11 9.14
CA GLY A 81 -6.40 -23.63 10.45
C GLY A 81 -5.47 -24.62 11.15
N ALA A 82 -5.84 -25.91 11.16
CA ALA A 82 -5.02 -26.97 11.75
C ALA A 82 -3.66 -27.15 11.08
N GLY A 83 -3.51 -26.83 9.77
CA GLY A 83 -2.23 -26.84 9.07
C GLY A 83 -1.34 -25.67 9.52
N LEU A 84 -1.93 -24.50 9.73
CA LEU A 84 -1.22 -23.35 10.29
C LEU A 84 -0.82 -23.61 11.74
N ASP A 85 -1.70 -24.24 12.53
CA ASP A 85 -1.49 -24.57 13.94
C ASP A 85 -0.27 -25.49 14.17
N ARG A 86 0.12 -26.29 13.15
CA ARG A 86 1.25 -27.23 13.21
C ARG A 86 2.51 -26.73 12.51
N ASN A 87 2.53 -25.46 12.09
CA ASN A 87 3.68 -24.89 11.45
C ASN A 87 4.77 -24.59 12.49
N GLU A 88 5.90 -25.26 12.42
CA GLU A 88 7.05 -25.07 13.32
C GLU A 88 8.01 -23.98 12.83
N GLU A 89 7.90 -23.59 11.55
CA GLU A 89 8.75 -22.56 10.95
C GLU A 89 8.32 -21.17 11.42
N SER A 90 9.30 -20.33 11.78
CA SER A 90 9.03 -18.92 12.01
C SER A 90 8.61 -18.25 10.71
N LEU A 91 7.49 -17.54 10.76
CA LEU A 91 6.97 -16.77 9.63
C LEU A 91 7.47 -15.31 9.63
N ASP A 92 8.35 -14.97 10.57
CA ASP A 92 8.95 -13.63 10.62
C ASP A 92 9.85 -13.39 9.40
N GLY A 93 9.70 -12.23 8.78
CA GLY A 93 10.43 -11.89 7.54
C GLY A 93 10.01 -12.73 6.32
N LYS A 94 8.89 -13.45 6.37
CA LYS A 94 8.38 -14.24 5.26
C LYS A 94 7.18 -13.57 4.59
N ILE A 95 6.97 -13.91 3.32
CA ILE A 95 5.76 -13.58 2.57
C ILE A 95 4.89 -14.83 2.53
N LEU A 96 3.75 -14.77 3.18
CA LEU A 96 2.74 -15.83 3.10
C LEU A 96 1.84 -15.53 1.89
N PHE A 97 2.08 -16.22 0.78
CA PHE A 97 1.23 -16.11 -0.40
C PHE A 97 0.20 -17.24 -0.42
N TYR A 98 -1.06 -16.86 -0.26
CA TYR A 98 -2.19 -17.80 -0.30
C TYR A 98 -2.99 -17.58 -1.58
N GLU A 99 -2.91 -18.55 -2.49
CA GLU A 99 -3.61 -18.48 -3.75
C GLU A 99 -5.08 -18.88 -3.56
N GLN A 100 -5.98 -18.03 -4.02
CA GLN A 100 -7.42 -18.27 -4.11
C GLN A 100 -8.12 -18.52 -2.75
N MET A 101 -8.21 -17.46 -1.96
CA MET A 101 -9.01 -17.50 -0.72
C MET A 101 -10.51 -17.51 -1.05
N GLU A 102 -11.10 -18.68 -1.00
CA GLU A 102 -12.55 -18.88 -1.21
C GLU A 102 -13.21 -19.41 0.07
N GLY A 103 -14.04 -18.57 0.67
CA GLY A 103 -15.09 -18.97 1.61
C GLY A 103 -14.67 -19.41 3.02
N TYR A 104 -13.41 -19.75 3.27
CA TYR A 104 -12.93 -20.11 4.62
C TYR A 104 -11.73 -19.27 5.00
N GLU A 105 -11.92 -18.41 5.96
CA GLU A 105 -10.87 -17.57 6.52
C GLU A 105 -10.51 -18.09 7.91
N PRO A 106 -9.33 -18.73 8.07
CA PRO A 106 -8.94 -19.25 9.37
C PRO A 106 -8.83 -18.11 10.41
N THR A 107 -9.51 -18.23 11.53
CA THR A 107 -9.38 -17.27 12.65
C THR A 107 -7.93 -17.14 13.08
N GLN A 108 -7.16 -18.22 13.02
CA GLN A 108 -5.74 -18.26 13.29
C GLN A 108 -4.92 -17.29 12.40
N LEU A 109 -5.27 -17.18 11.12
CA LEU A 109 -4.62 -16.24 10.22
C LEU A 109 -4.85 -14.79 10.67
N LYS A 110 -6.09 -14.45 11.03
CA LYS A 110 -6.41 -13.10 11.50
C LYS A 110 -5.66 -12.74 12.78
N LEU A 111 -5.54 -13.68 13.70
CA LEU A 111 -4.76 -13.50 14.93
C LEU A 111 -3.26 -13.32 14.61
N LEU A 112 -2.72 -14.17 13.75
CA LEU A 112 -1.32 -14.08 13.34
C LEU A 112 -0.98 -12.73 12.68
N LEU A 113 -1.88 -12.23 11.81
CA LEU A 113 -1.71 -10.93 11.15
C LEU A 113 -1.90 -9.72 12.07
N SER A 114 -2.43 -9.92 13.28
CA SER A 114 -2.65 -8.84 14.24
C SER A 114 -1.63 -8.82 15.35
N GLU A 115 -1.37 -10.01 15.91
CA GLU A 115 -0.60 -10.16 17.15
C GLU A 115 0.84 -10.61 16.87
N GLY A 116 1.11 -11.14 15.65
CA GLY A 116 2.43 -11.70 15.29
C GLY A 116 2.81 -12.95 16.09
N GLU A 117 1.90 -13.43 16.92
CA GLU A 117 2.05 -14.67 17.68
C GLU A 117 0.71 -15.41 17.77
N LEU A 118 0.76 -16.71 17.58
CA LEU A 118 -0.40 -17.57 17.79
C LEU A 118 -0.02 -18.65 18.81
N SER A 119 -0.70 -18.68 19.95
CA SER A 119 -0.52 -19.72 20.98
C SER A 119 -1.74 -20.64 20.98
N ILE A 120 -1.50 -21.93 20.75
CA ILE A 120 -2.56 -22.93 20.63
C ILE A 120 -2.28 -24.06 21.60
N LEU A 121 -3.28 -24.40 22.42
CA LEU A 121 -3.24 -25.58 23.24
C LEU A 121 -3.82 -26.76 22.45
N VAL A 122 -2.98 -27.65 21.96
CA VAL A 122 -3.39 -28.86 21.26
C VAL A 122 -3.39 -30.03 22.25
N VAL A 123 -4.44 -30.84 22.19
CA VAL A 123 -4.48 -32.10 22.93
C VAL A 123 -4.14 -33.21 21.96
N ASP A 124 -2.96 -33.77 22.11
CA ASP A 124 -2.50 -34.92 21.34
C ASP A 124 -2.58 -36.22 22.15
N THR A 125 -2.56 -37.33 21.49
CA THR A 125 -2.62 -38.64 22.12
C THR A 125 -1.26 -39.33 21.92
N ASP A 126 -0.59 -39.65 23.03
CA ASP A 126 0.69 -40.37 22.97
C ASP A 126 0.54 -41.80 22.42
N ASP A 127 1.66 -42.44 22.10
CA ASP A 127 1.72 -43.80 21.59
C ASP A 127 1.07 -44.86 22.56
N GLN A 128 0.76 -44.44 23.78
CA GLN A 128 0.10 -45.27 24.81
C GLN A 128 -1.37 -44.91 24.96
N GLY A 129 -1.94 -44.06 24.10
CA GLY A 129 -3.35 -43.67 24.14
C GLY A 129 -3.71 -42.63 25.24
N ARG A 130 -2.70 -42.01 25.88
CA ARG A 130 -2.92 -40.99 26.90
C ARG A 130 -2.97 -39.60 26.29
N ARG A 131 -3.92 -38.79 26.71
CA ARG A 131 -4.03 -37.41 26.24
C ARG A 131 -2.97 -36.54 26.91
N LYS A 132 -2.15 -35.88 26.05
CA LYS A 132 -1.14 -34.92 26.47
C LYS A 132 -1.51 -33.56 25.86
N SER A 133 -1.53 -32.53 26.69
CA SER A 133 -1.70 -31.15 26.20
C SER A 133 -0.34 -30.58 25.82
N GLU A 134 -0.22 -30.09 24.61
CA GLU A 134 0.96 -29.44 24.11
C GLU A 134 0.61 -27.99 23.71
N ASN A 135 1.47 -27.04 24.10
CA ASN A 135 1.32 -25.65 23.73
C ASN A 135 2.20 -25.35 22.53
N ILE A 136 1.58 -25.25 21.38
CA ILE A 136 2.26 -24.87 20.12
C ILE A 136 2.23 -23.35 20.00
N LYS A 137 3.42 -22.76 19.80
CA LYS A 137 3.57 -21.34 19.57
C LYS A 137 4.13 -21.09 18.16
N ILE A 138 3.33 -20.46 17.33
CA ILE A 138 3.76 -19.95 16.04
C ILE A 138 4.18 -18.50 16.23
N LYS A 139 5.42 -18.19 15.90
CA LYS A 139 5.97 -16.86 16.07
C LYS A 139 6.26 -16.21 14.73
N GLY A 140 6.13 -14.90 14.71
CA GLY A 140 6.45 -14.06 13.58
C GLY A 140 5.22 -13.69 12.75
N MET A 141 5.06 -12.41 12.50
CA MET A 141 4.04 -11.89 11.61
C MET A 141 4.56 -11.92 10.17
N PRO A 142 4.02 -12.76 9.27
CA PRO A 142 4.39 -12.68 7.86
C PRO A 142 3.77 -11.45 7.21
N THR A 143 4.37 -10.98 6.11
CA THR A 143 3.61 -10.20 5.15
C THR A 143 2.66 -11.15 4.41
N PHE A 144 1.38 -10.81 4.36
CA PHE A 144 0.36 -11.67 3.77
C PHE A 144 -0.11 -11.10 2.43
N ILE A 145 -0.11 -11.94 1.40
CA ILE A 145 -0.66 -11.62 0.07
C ILE A 145 -1.61 -12.74 -0.32
N THR A 146 -2.81 -12.40 -0.74
CA THR A 146 -3.78 -13.38 -1.21
C THR A 146 -4.58 -12.89 -2.40
N THR A 147 -5.23 -13.82 -3.09
CA THR A 147 -6.14 -13.53 -4.21
C THR A 147 -7.54 -14.05 -3.89
N SER A 148 -8.57 -13.34 -4.32
CA SER A 148 -9.97 -13.76 -4.18
C SER A 148 -10.81 -13.34 -5.38
N THR A 149 -11.84 -14.12 -5.68
CA THR A 149 -12.92 -13.73 -6.59
C THR A 149 -14.13 -13.19 -5.84
N ASN A 150 -14.16 -13.38 -4.52
CA ASN A 150 -15.27 -12.95 -3.69
C ASN A 150 -15.09 -11.49 -3.22
N PRO A 151 -15.92 -10.54 -3.67
CA PRO A 151 -15.87 -9.16 -3.22
C PRO A 151 -16.40 -8.98 -1.78
N THR A 152 -17.08 -9.99 -1.23
CA THR A 152 -17.66 -9.95 0.12
C THR A 152 -16.86 -10.79 1.11
N LEU A 153 -15.54 -10.61 1.12
CA LEU A 153 -14.66 -11.20 2.12
C LEU A 153 -15.03 -10.70 3.53
N ASP A 154 -14.62 -11.47 4.53
CA ASP A 154 -14.74 -11.08 5.93
C ASP A 154 -14.24 -9.64 6.16
N GLN A 155 -15.11 -8.82 6.73
CA GLN A 155 -14.82 -7.40 6.92
C GLN A 155 -13.62 -7.17 7.86
N GLU A 156 -13.38 -8.09 8.78
CA GLU A 156 -12.25 -8.01 9.70
C GLU A 156 -10.92 -8.20 8.94
N LEU A 157 -10.85 -9.15 8.02
CA LEU A 157 -9.68 -9.36 7.17
C LEU A 157 -9.48 -8.19 6.20
N GLN A 158 -10.55 -7.69 5.56
CA GLN A 158 -10.47 -6.48 4.72
C GLN A 158 -9.93 -5.28 5.51
N ASN A 159 -10.32 -5.16 6.77
CA ASN A 159 -9.84 -4.10 7.64
C ASN A 159 -8.35 -4.20 7.99
N ARG A 160 -7.71 -5.35 7.78
CA ARG A 160 -6.28 -5.59 8.06
C ARG A 160 -5.41 -5.59 6.81
N THR A 161 -6.02 -5.53 5.64
CA THR A 161 -5.33 -5.69 4.35
C THR A 161 -5.59 -4.52 3.42
N LEU A 162 -4.65 -4.25 2.51
CA LEU A 162 -4.88 -3.39 1.36
C LEU A 162 -5.69 -4.16 0.32
N ILE A 163 -6.78 -3.58 -0.12
CA ILE A 163 -7.56 -4.15 -1.22
C ILE A 163 -6.95 -3.68 -2.54
N ILE A 164 -6.73 -4.63 -3.44
CA ILE A 164 -6.12 -4.40 -4.75
C ILE A 164 -7.11 -4.91 -5.79
N SER A 165 -7.65 -4.00 -6.59
CA SER A 165 -8.57 -4.33 -7.68
C SER A 165 -7.85 -4.19 -9.01
N LEU A 166 -7.97 -5.20 -9.87
CA LEU A 166 -7.33 -5.16 -11.20
C LEU A 166 -8.18 -4.37 -12.18
N ASP A 167 -7.54 -3.86 -13.22
CA ASP A 167 -8.22 -3.23 -14.35
C ASP A 167 -8.85 -4.30 -15.25
N GLU A 168 -10.18 -4.43 -15.18
CA GLU A 168 -10.98 -5.37 -15.98
C GLU A 168 -11.53 -4.73 -17.27
N SER A 169 -11.03 -3.57 -17.69
CA SER A 169 -11.48 -2.86 -18.87
C SER A 169 -11.15 -3.61 -20.16
N GLU A 170 -11.95 -3.38 -21.20
CA GLU A 170 -11.69 -3.91 -22.54
C GLU A 170 -10.34 -3.44 -23.10
N SER A 171 -9.95 -2.20 -22.80
CA SER A 171 -8.67 -1.63 -23.19
C SER A 171 -7.49 -2.37 -22.55
N GLN A 172 -7.57 -2.71 -21.27
CA GLN A 172 -6.57 -3.51 -20.58
C GLN A 172 -6.50 -4.93 -21.14
N THR A 173 -7.66 -5.56 -21.35
CA THR A 173 -7.74 -6.88 -21.97
C THR A 173 -7.07 -6.89 -23.34
N LYS A 174 -7.32 -5.89 -24.17
CA LYS A 174 -6.70 -5.76 -25.49
C LYS A 174 -5.17 -5.61 -25.40
N ARG A 175 -4.66 -4.76 -24.51
CA ARG A 175 -3.21 -4.60 -24.27
C ARG A 175 -2.54 -5.92 -23.87
N ILE A 176 -3.19 -6.70 -22.99
CA ILE A 176 -2.68 -8.02 -22.57
C ILE A 176 -2.65 -8.99 -23.76
N MET A 177 -3.72 -9.05 -24.58
CA MET A 177 -3.77 -9.89 -25.79
C MET A 177 -2.68 -9.50 -26.80
N GLU A 178 -2.45 -8.21 -27.02
CA GLU A 178 -1.39 -7.70 -27.89
C GLU A 178 -0.01 -8.12 -27.39
N LYS A 179 0.24 -8.03 -26.07
CA LYS A 179 1.49 -8.50 -25.46
C LYS A 179 1.69 -10.00 -25.66
N HIS A 180 0.66 -10.80 -25.46
CA HIS A 180 0.72 -12.23 -25.71
C HIS A 180 1.05 -12.51 -27.18
N ALA A 181 0.35 -11.88 -28.12
CA ALA A 181 0.63 -12.03 -29.55
C ALA A 181 2.07 -11.67 -29.92
N GLN A 182 2.61 -10.57 -29.35
CA GLN A 182 4.01 -10.19 -29.51
C GLN A 182 4.97 -11.26 -29.00
N ASN A 183 4.66 -11.87 -27.86
CA ASN A 183 5.50 -12.91 -27.29
C ASN A 183 5.59 -14.15 -28.18
N TYR A 184 4.52 -14.50 -28.90
CA TYR A 184 4.53 -15.61 -29.86
C TYR A 184 5.11 -15.25 -31.23
N SER A 185 5.18 -13.96 -31.58
CA SER A 185 5.66 -13.49 -32.88
C SER A 185 7.15 -13.21 -32.94
N LYS A 186 7.84 -13.16 -31.80
CA LYS A 186 9.26 -12.82 -31.71
C LYS A 186 10.07 -13.93 -31.07
N ILE A 187 11.33 -14.07 -31.52
CA ILE A 187 12.30 -14.90 -30.82
C ILE A 187 12.66 -14.17 -29.51
N HIS A 188 12.42 -14.82 -28.37
CA HIS A 188 12.79 -14.27 -27.08
C HIS A 188 14.32 -14.33 -26.91
N GLU A 189 14.94 -13.16 -26.72
CA GLU A 189 16.30 -13.12 -26.20
C GLU A 189 16.27 -13.49 -24.72
N THR A 190 17.06 -14.49 -24.36
CA THR A 190 17.25 -14.86 -22.94
C THR A 190 18.07 -13.77 -22.28
N LYS A 191 17.47 -12.92 -21.47
CA LYS A 191 18.20 -11.94 -20.68
C LYS A 191 19.03 -12.66 -19.61
N LEU A 192 20.31 -12.29 -19.49
CA LEU A 192 21.24 -12.85 -18.51
C LEU A 192 20.91 -12.47 -17.07
N SER A 193 20.24 -11.37 -16.84
CA SER A 193 19.75 -10.95 -15.53
C SER A 193 18.31 -10.42 -15.64
N LYS A 194 17.43 -11.05 -14.93
CA LYS A 194 16.06 -10.59 -14.65
C LYS A 194 16.10 -9.91 -13.27
N TRP A 195 15.40 -8.81 -13.09
CA TRP A 195 15.29 -8.11 -11.80
C TRP A 195 16.56 -7.40 -11.30
N SER A 196 17.40 -6.87 -12.18
CA SER A 196 18.69 -6.29 -11.78
C SER A 196 18.55 -5.08 -10.85
N HIS A 197 17.59 -4.19 -11.10
CA HIS A 197 17.35 -3.03 -10.24
C HIS A 197 16.61 -3.43 -8.96
N ILE A 198 15.60 -4.29 -9.07
CA ILE A 198 14.81 -4.75 -7.92
C ILE A 198 15.64 -5.60 -6.97
N ASP A 199 16.47 -6.51 -7.49
CA ASP A 199 17.36 -7.35 -6.67
C ASP A 199 18.36 -6.47 -5.89
N ASN A 200 18.96 -5.46 -6.54
CA ASN A 200 19.83 -4.50 -5.88
C ASN A 200 19.09 -3.70 -4.79
N LEU A 201 17.88 -3.22 -5.10
CA LEU A 201 17.07 -2.48 -4.14
C LEU A 201 16.70 -3.34 -2.91
N ILE A 202 16.35 -4.59 -3.12
CA ILE A 202 16.05 -5.55 -2.04
C ILE A 202 17.32 -5.77 -1.20
N GLU A 203 18.47 -6.00 -1.85
CA GLU A 203 19.74 -6.22 -1.16
C GLU A 203 20.14 -5.00 -0.31
N GLU A 204 20.13 -3.79 -0.88
CA GLU A 204 20.40 -2.54 -0.17
C GLU A 204 19.46 -2.35 1.02
N PHE A 205 18.16 -2.65 0.83
CA PHE A 205 17.17 -2.55 1.90
C PHE A 205 17.43 -3.54 3.02
N GLN A 206 17.77 -4.79 2.70
CA GLN A 206 18.09 -5.83 3.69
C GLN A 206 19.40 -5.50 4.45
N GLN A 207 20.38 -4.87 3.80
CA GLN A 207 21.62 -4.43 4.46
C GLN A 207 21.37 -3.39 5.56
N LEU A 208 20.29 -2.59 5.47
CA LEU A 208 19.90 -1.71 6.58
C LEU A 208 19.52 -2.49 7.84
N ASN A 209 19.11 -3.75 7.71
CA ASN A 209 18.71 -4.63 8.81
C ASN A 209 17.68 -3.98 9.77
N LEU A 210 16.69 -3.30 9.19
CA LEU A 210 15.73 -2.47 9.93
C LEU A 210 14.87 -3.27 10.91
N SER A 211 14.64 -4.56 10.65
CA SER A 211 13.92 -5.43 11.59
C SER A 211 14.60 -5.52 12.97
N ARG A 212 15.91 -5.25 13.05
CA ARG A 212 16.69 -5.31 14.30
C ARG A 212 17.25 -3.95 14.76
N THR A 213 17.51 -3.07 13.81
CA THR A 213 18.22 -1.80 14.09
C THR A 213 17.28 -0.58 14.08
N LEU A 214 16.07 -0.71 13.54
CA LEU A 214 15.14 0.42 13.46
C LEU A 214 14.65 0.82 14.84
N LYS A 215 14.88 2.09 15.19
CA LYS A 215 14.33 2.72 16.38
C LYS A 215 12.99 3.36 16.08
N LYS A 216 12.92 4.11 15.00
CA LYS A 216 11.71 4.85 14.59
C LYS A 216 11.80 5.32 13.16
N ILE A 217 10.66 5.40 12.52
CA ILE A 217 10.46 6.17 11.28
C ILE A 217 9.70 7.45 11.67
N ILE A 218 10.21 8.59 11.28
CA ILE A 218 9.63 9.89 11.61
C ILE A 218 9.05 10.48 10.33
N ILE A 219 7.80 10.88 10.39
CA ILE A 219 7.10 11.62 9.34
C ILE A 219 6.91 13.05 9.89
N PRO A 220 7.77 14.01 9.53
CA PRO A 220 7.81 15.32 10.19
C PRO A 220 6.53 16.12 10.12
N PHE A 221 5.75 15.94 9.07
CA PHE A 221 4.51 16.63 8.76
C PHE A 221 3.25 15.82 9.12
N ALA A 222 3.39 14.66 9.79
CA ALA A 222 2.26 13.78 10.08
C ALA A 222 1.16 14.43 10.93
N SER A 223 1.51 15.39 11.78
CA SER A 223 0.56 16.11 12.64
C SER A 223 -0.42 16.98 11.85
N ASP A 224 -0.05 17.41 10.67
CA ASP A 224 -0.85 18.33 9.85
C ASP A 224 -1.83 17.56 8.94
N LEU A 225 -1.51 16.31 8.61
CA LEU A 225 -2.28 15.47 7.68
C LEU A 225 -3.72 15.17 8.12
N PRO A 226 -4.07 14.96 9.42
CA PRO A 226 -5.43 14.58 9.81
C PRO A 226 -6.52 15.53 9.36
N ASN A 227 -6.17 16.81 9.14
CA ASN A 227 -7.15 17.84 8.75
C ASN A 227 -7.71 17.63 7.34
N ASP A 228 -7.02 16.85 6.50
CA ASP A 228 -7.41 16.61 5.11
C ASP A 228 -8.31 15.39 4.94
N PHE A 229 -8.46 14.61 6.00
CA PHE A 229 -9.20 13.36 5.95
C PHE A 229 -10.52 13.47 6.72
N PRO A 230 -11.58 12.83 6.21
CA PRO A 230 -12.86 12.81 6.93
C PRO A 230 -12.75 12.03 8.25
N SER A 231 -13.44 12.52 9.29
CA SER A 231 -13.32 12.02 10.67
C SER A 231 -14.26 10.85 10.98
N HIS A 232 -14.46 9.91 10.05
CA HIS A 232 -15.24 8.70 10.33
C HIS A 232 -14.38 7.54 10.85
N LEU A 233 -15.00 6.55 11.47
CA LEU A 233 -14.31 5.51 12.24
C LEU A 233 -13.31 4.70 11.40
N GLU A 234 -13.67 4.33 10.19
CA GLU A 234 -12.83 3.51 9.32
C GLU A 234 -11.62 4.28 8.78
N MET A 235 -11.75 5.60 8.65
CA MET A 235 -10.62 6.43 8.20
C MET A 235 -9.41 6.32 9.12
N ARG A 236 -9.60 5.98 10.40
CA ARG A 236 -8.49 5.73 11.33
C ARG A 236 -7.52 4.66 10.82
N ARG A 237 -8.06 3.59 10.21
CA ARG A 237 -7.26 2.48 9.69
C ARG A 237 -6.62 2.82 8.35
N ASP A 238 -7.36 3.50 7.49
CA ASP A 238 -6.85 3.90 6.18
C ASP A 238 -5.77 4.97 6.30
N PHE A 239 -5.93 5.89 7.26
CA PHE A 239 -4.91 6.85 7.61
C PHE A 239 -3.63 6.17 8.15
N ASP A 240 -3.76 5.20 9.05
CA ASP A 240 -2.63 4.39 9.54
C ASP A 240 -1.92 3.66 8.38
N ARG A 241 -2.66 3.12 7.41
CA ARG A 241 -2.08 2.50 6.20
C ARG A 241 -1.30 3.49 5.35
N ILE A 242 -1.81 4.71 5.18
CA ILE A 242 -1.08 5.78 4.47
C ILE A 242 0.25 6.05 5.17
N LEU A 243 0.24 6.21 6.50
CA LEU A 243 1.45 6.45 7.27
C LEU A 243 2.43 5.27 7.20
N ARG A 244 1.94 4.03 7.20
CA ARG A 244 2.78 2.84 7.01
C ARG A 244 3.37 2.78 5.60
N LEU A 245 2.59 3.03 4.55
CA LEU A 245 3.10 3.11 3.18
C LEU A 245 4.18 4.19 3.05
N THR A 246 3.93 5.39 3.58
CA THR A 246 4.91 6.48 3.62
C THR A 246 6.19 6.03 4.32
N SER A 247 6.06 5.33 5.45
CA SER A 247 7.19 4.82 6.22
C SER A 247 8.01 3.78 5.46
N ILE A 248 7.36 2.86 4.74
CA ILE A 248 8.03 1.82 3.95
C ILE A 248 8.77 2.48 2.77
N ILE A 249 8.13 3.40 2.05
CA ILE A 249 8.72 4.12 0.93
C ILE A 249 9.93 4.95 1.40
N ALA A 250 9.78 5.68 2.51
CA ALA A 250 10.89 6.42 3.12
C ALA A 250 12.07 5.50 3.46
N SER A 251 11.80 4.31 3.96
CA SER A 251 12.83 3.33 4.31
C SER A 251 13.54 2.79 3.07
N LEU A 252 12.79 2.50 1.99
CA LEU A 252 13.36 2.08 0.70
C LEU A 252 14.27 3.16 0.12
N LYS A 253 13.79 4.39 0.03
CA LYS A 253 14.58 5.52 -0.47
C LYS A 253 15.77 5.85 0.45
N SER A 254 15.65 5.59 1.75
CA SER A 254 16.80 5.73 2.66
C SER A 254 17.88 4.69 2.40
N ALA A 255 17.52 3.47 2.02
CA ALA A 255 18.47 2.44 1.65
C ALA A 255 19.21 2.77 0.35
N SER A 256 18.48 3.18 -0.68
CA SER A 256 19.01 3.33 -2.05
C SER A 256 19.51 4.73 -2.38
N GLU A 257 18.94 5.78 -1.77
CA GLU A 257 19.17 7.17 -2.20
C GLU A 257 19.67 8.12 -1.11
N ARG A 258 19.15 8.00 0.13
CA ARG A 258 19.25 9.09 1.13
C ARG A 258 20.07 8.78 2.36
N GLY A 259 20.27 7.51 2.72
CA GLY A 259 20.84 7.14 4.01
C GLY A 259 19.86 7.30 5.20
N CYS A 260 20.38 7.16 6.41
CA CYS A 260 19.60 7.23 7.64
C CYS A 260 20.38 7.97 8.75
N TYR A 261 19.71 8.21 9.87
CA TYR A 261 20.34 8.77 11.06
C TYR A 261 20.54 7.67 12.11
N GLU A 262 21.61 7.81 12.90
CA GLU A 262 21.90 6.91 14.00
C GLU A 262 21.85 7.66 15.33
N SER A 263 21.15 7.08 16.29
CA SER A 263 21.23 7.51 17.68
C SER A 263 22.29 6.71 18.42
N SER A 264 22.72 7.21 19.59
CA SER A 264 23.64 6.50 20.46
C SER A 264 23.22 5.06 20.70
N GLU A 265 24.22 4.17 20.81
CA GLU A 265 24.03 2.73 20.94
C GLU A 265 23.11 2.34 22.10
N VAL A 266 22.15 1.47 21.79
CA VAL A 266 21.40 0.75 22.81
C VAL A 266 21.84 -0.70 22.75
N LYS A 267 22.45 -1.20 23.82
CA LYS A 267 23.00 -2.57 23.93
C LYS A 267 24.06 -2.94 22.86
N GLY A 268 24.90 -1.97 22.47
CA GLY A 268 25.99 -2.24 21.49
C GLY A 268 25.55 -2.28 20.04
N VAL A 269 24.30 -1.90 19.74
CA VAL A 269 23.78 -1.80 18.38
C VAL A 269 23.36 -0.35 18.12
N SER A 270 23.88 0.22 17.04
CA SER A 270 23.46 1.56 16.59
C SER A 270 21.99 1.53 16.17
N ALA A 271 21.20 2.41 16.75
CA ALA A 271 19.76 2.46 16.49
C ALA A 271 19.45 3.44 15.36
N LYS A 272 18.91 2.94 14.26
CA LYS A 272 18.61 3.70 13.04
C LYS A 272 17.31 4.48 13.16
N ILE A 273 17.31 5.68 12.63
CA ILE A 273 16.15 6.56 12.51
C ILE A 273 16.01 6.93 11.04
N ILE A 274 14.84 6.67 10.49
CA ILE A 274 14.46 7.01 9.11
C ILE A 274 13.60 8.26 9.13
N ILE A 275 13.84 9.17 8.20
CA ILE A 275 13.05 10.39 8.03
C ILE A 275 12.30 10.33 6.73
N ALA A 276 10.97 10.44 6.79
CA ALA A 276 10.12 10.54 5.62
C ALA A 276 10.08 11.97 5.08
N TYR A 277 10.01 12.09 3.78
CA TYR A 277 9.89 13.34 3.04
C TYR A 277 8.50 13.49 2.44
N PRO A 278 8.06 14.70 2.09
CA PRO A 278 6.77 14.92 1.45
C PRO A 278 6.53 14.06 0.21
N GLU A 279 7.54 13.81 -0.61
CA GLU A 279 7.41 12.96 -1.80
C GLU A 279 7.10 11.49 -1.47
N ASP A 280 7.54 10.97 -0.31
CA ASP A 280 7.22 9.61 0.13
C ASP A 280 5.73 9.48 0.46
N TYR A 281 5.16 10.54 1.01
CA TYR A 281 3.72 10.64 1.25
C TYR A 281 2.94 10.72 -0.06
N TYR A 282 3.41 11.51 -1.05
CA TYR A 282 2.76 11.57 -2.35
C TYR A 282 2.81 10.21 -3.07
N ASP A 283 3.92 9.49 -2.98
CA ASP A 283 4.02 8.13 -3.50
C ASP A 283 3.09 7.16 -2.77
N ALA A 284 2.93 7.29 -1.45
CA ALA A 284 1.97 6.51 -0.68
C ALA A 284 0.52 6.79 -1.11
N ILE A 285 0.17 8.05 -1.33
CA ILE A 285 -1.14 8.45 -1.88
C ILE A 285 -1.33 7.91 -3.29
N TYR A 286 -0.31 7.96 -4.15
CA TYR A 286 -0.35 7.34 -5.47
C TYR A 286 -0.65 5.84 -5.37
N CYS A 287 0.04 5.12 -4.48
CA CYS A 287 -0.18 3.69 -4.27
C CYS A 287 -1.59 3.38 -3.72
N MET A 288 -2.13 4.20 -2.81
CA MET A 288 -3.50 4.04 -2.35
C MET A 288 -4.52 4.21 -3.49
N GLY A 289 -4.28 5.15 -4.39
CA GLY A 289 -5.04 5.35 -5.62
C GLY A 289 -6.55 5.49 -5.38
N GLU A 290 -7.35 4.88 -6.26
CA GLU A 290 -8.82 4.90 -6.16
C GLU A 290 -9.35 4.28 -4.86
N ASN A 291 -8.60 3.36 -4.25
CA ASN A 291 -8.99 2.77 -2.98
C ASN A 291 -9.02 3.79 -1.85
N LEU A 292 -8.19 4.83 -1.94
CA LEU A 292 -8.25 5.94 -0.98
C LEU A 292 -9.58 6.67 -1.08
N LEU A 293 -10.07 6.90 -2.29
CA LEU A 293 -11.38 7.52 -2.52
C LEU A 293 -12.52 6.64 -2.03
N ASP A 294 -12.44 5.33 -2.31
CA ASP A 294 -13.39 4.34 -1.82
C ASP A 294 -13.38 4.27 -0.28
N ALA A 295 -12.20 4.35 0.34
CA ALA A 295 -12.02 4.36 1.77
C ALA A 295 -12.56 5.65 2.41
N ILE A 296 -12.15 6.81 1.87
CA ILE A 296 -12.58 8.12 2.35
C ILE A 296 -14.10 8.26 2.26
N TYR A 297 -14.66 7.84 1.14
CA TYR A 297 -16.07 8.08 0.86
C TYR A 297 -16.96 6.86 1.10
N ARG A 298 -16.39 5.68 1.34
CA ARG A 298 -17.10 4.41 1.51
C ARG A 298 -18.06 4.05 0.37
N ILE A 299 -17.70 4.44 -0.84
CA ILE A 299 -18.49 4.12 -2.01
C ILE A 299 -17.95 2.81 -2.58
N THR A 300 -18.42 1.68 -2.09
CA THR A 300 -17.97 0.35 -2.51
C THR A 300 -19.10 -0.47 -3.12
N GLY A 301 -18.76 -1.49 -3.88
CA GLY A 301 -19.72 -2.43 -4.47
C GLY A 301 -20.81 -1.72 -5.29
N LYS A 302 -22.06 -2.09 -5.07
CA LYS A 302 -23.21 -1.54 -5.83
C LYS A 302 -23.40 -0.04 -5.64
N ALA A 303 -22.95 0.55 -4.53
CA ALA A 303 -22.98 2.00 -4.36
C ALA A 303 -22.01 2.68 -5.34
N LYS A 304 -20.84 2.08 -5.59
CA LYS A 304 -19.86 2.56 -6.58
C LYS A 304 -20.41 2.47 -7.99
N GLU A 305 -21.10 1.38 -8.34
CA GLU A 305 -21.75 1.26 -9.64
C GLU A 305 -22.81 2.37 -9.87
N VAL A 306 -23.64 2.63 -8.84
CA VAL A 306 -24.61 3.75 -8.90
C VAL A 306 -23.91 5.09 -9.01
N TYR A 307 -22.86 5.33 -8.23
CA TYR A 307 -22.09 6.58 -8.28
C TYR A 307 -21.44 6.80 -9.66
N ASN A 308 -20.80 5.78 -10.21
CA ASN A 308 -20.18 5.85 -11.53
C ASN A 308 -21.21 6.08 -12.64
N LEU A 309 -22.39 5.48 -12.53
CA LEU A 309 -23.49 5.76 -13.44
C LEU A 309 -23.92 7.24 -13.37
N LEU A 310 -24.05 7.79 -12.17
CA LEU A 310 -24.39 9.20 -11.98
C LEU A 310 -23.27 10.14 -12.49
N LEU A 311 -21.99 9.77 -12.28
CA LEU A 311 -20.85 10.50 -12.85
C LEU A 311 -20.80 10.45 -14.37
N GLY A 312 -21.15 9.29 -14.96
CA GLY A 312 -21.20 9.08 -16.41
C GLY A 312 -22.16 10.08 -17.10
N THR A 313 -23.22 10.48 -16.43
CA THR A 313 -24.15 11.48 -16.96
C THR A 313 -23.56 12.89 -17.11
N ILE A 314 -22.50 13.19 -16.37
CA ILE A 314 -21.75 14.47 -16.54
C ILE A 314 -20.84 14.39 -17.78
N LYS A 315 -20.33 13.22 -18.13
CA LYS A 315 -19.41 13.02 -19.26
C LYS A 315 -20.11 12.96 -20.62
N GLU A 316 -21.38 12.59 -20.65
CA GLU A 316 -22.20 12.58 -21.85
C GLU A 316 -22.77 13.98 -22.19
N GLY A 317 -22.78 14.89 -21.22
CA GLY A 317 -23.14 16.30 -21.44
C GLY A 317 -21.93 17.10 -21.92
N THR A 318 -22.10 17.94 -22.93
CA THR A 318 -21.11 18.93 -23.34
C THR A 318 -20.85 19.90 -22.21
N LEU A 319 -19.69 20.56 -22.20
CA LEU A 319 -19.13 21.44 -21.14
C LEU A 319 -20.08 22.54 -20.57
N PHE A 320 -21.32 22.61 -21.00
CA PHE A 320 -22.32 23.65 -20.64
C PHE A 320 -23.70 23.11 -20.25
N GLU A 321 -23.88 21.76 -20.16
CA GLU A 321 -25.18 21.21 -19.77
C GLU A 321 -25.16 20.72 -18.32
N GLU A 322 -26.25 21.00 -17.58
CA GLU A 322 -26.45 20.49 -16.23
C GLU A 322 -26.44 18.96 -16.23
N PRO A 323 -25.86 18.30 -15.22
CA PRO A 323 -25.82 16.84 -15.15
C PRO A 323 -27.25 16.29 -15.20
N LEU A 324 -27.48 15.34 -16.12
CA LEU A 324 -28.79 14.71 -16.30
C LEU A 324 -29.19 13.91 -15.06
N ALA A 325 -30.33 14.28 -14.48
CA ALA A 325 -30.91 13.53 -13.38
C ALA A 325 -31.45 12.17 -13.86
N ILE A 326 -31.13 11.11 -13.14
CA ILE A 326 -31.58 9.73 -13.49
C ILE A 326 -32.71 9.30 -12.56
N THR A 327 -33.77 8.72 -13.13
CA THR A 327 -34.86 8.16 -12.31
C THR A 327 -34.45 6.81 -11.69
N THR A 328 -35.08 6.44 -10.57
CA THR A 328 -34.90 5.12 -9.94
C THR A 328 -35.09 3.97 -10.97
N LYS A 329 -36.07 4.12 -11.86
CA LYS A 329 -36.40 3.11 -12.87
C LYS A 329 -35.33 2.99 -13.94
N ASP A 330 -34.87 4.11 -14.47
CA ASP A 330 -33.87 4.13 -15.55
C ASP A 330 -32.48 3.71 -15.05
N GLY A 331 -32.09 4.18 -13.86
CA GLY A 331 -30.85 3.79 -13.24
C GLY A 331 -30.80 2.30 -12.92
N ALA A 332 -31.88 1.75 -12.38
CA ALA A 332 -32.01 0.32 -12.13
C ALA A 332 -31.88 -0.50 -13.43
N LYS A 333 -32.54 -0.04 -14.51
CA LYS A 333 -32.45 -0.70 -15.82
C LYS A 333 -31.05 -0.66 -16.41
N LYS A 334 -30.36 0.49 -16.35
CA LYS A 334 -28.99 0.64 -16.87
C LYS A 334 -27.98 -0.25 -16.16
N LEU A 335 -28.12 -0.45 -14.84
CA LEU A 335 -27.21 -1.30 -14.03
C LEU A 335 -27.68 -2.76 -13.89
N GLY A 336 -28.81 -3.15 -14.49
CA GLY A 336 -29.37 -4.49 -14.29
C GLY A 336 -29.84 -4.76 -12.86
N PHE A 337 -30.11 -3.72 -12.07
CA PHE A 337 -30.61 -3.85 -10.70
C PHE A 337 -32.14 -3.89 -10.65
N ASN A 338 -32.70 -4.44 -9.56
CA ASN A 338 -34.08 -4.14 -9.24
C ASN A 338 -34.20 -2.69 -8.68
N GLN A 339 -35.36 -2.07 -8.85
CA GLN A 339 -35.59 -0.67 -8.44
C GLN A 339 -35.33 -0.44 -6.94
N LYS A 340 -35.67 -1.41 -6.09
CA LYS A 340 -35.43 -1.33 -4.64
C LYS A 340 -33.93 -1.30 -4.30
N THR A 341 -33.14 -2.06 -5.03
CA THR A 341 -31.67 -2.09 -4.88
C THR A 341 -31.07 -0.74 -5.31
N PHE A 342 -31.43 -0.25 -6.49
CA PHE A 342 -30.95 1.06 -6.96
C PHE A 342 -31.35 2.16 -5.98
N TYR A 343 -32.61 2.21 -5.57
CA TYR A 343 -33.10 3.18 -4.59
C TYR A 343 -32.27 3.17 -3.31
N LYS A 344 -32.03 2.01 -2.73
CA LYS A 344 -31.23 1.86 -1.50
C LYS A 344 -29.85 2.51 -1.63
N TYR A 345 -29.14 2.23 -2.72
CA TYR A 345 -27.79 2.75 -2.91
C TYR A 345 -27.76 4.21 -3.38
N ALA A 346 -28.77 4.67 -4.10
CA ALA A 346 -28.91 6.07 -4.44
C ALA A 346 -29.20 6.93 -3.19
N GLU A 347 -30.09 6.48 -2.29
CA GLU A 347 -30.30 7.14 -0.99
C GLU A 347 -29.03 7.17 -0.15
N TYR A 348 -28.29 6.06 -0.12
CA TYR A 348 -26.99 6.00 0.55
C TYR A 348 -26.00 7.08 0.05
N LEU A 349 -26.00 7.36 -1.25
CA LEU A 349 -25.18 8.44 -1.83
C LEU A 349 -25.72 9.82 -1.49
N VAL A 350 -27.03 9.99 -1.41
CA VAL A 350 -27.68 11.23 -1.01
C VAL A 350 -27.36 11.56 0.45
N ASP A 351 -27.53 10.59 1.35
CA ASP A 351 -27.25 10.74 2.79
C ASP A 351 -25.80 11.17 3.07
N ARG A 352 -24.90 10.84 2.14
CA ARG A 352 -23.47 11.20 2.23
C ARG A 352 -23.07 12.41 1.39
N GLY A 353 -24.04 13.08 0.77
CA GLY A 353 -23.82 14.29 -0.01
C GLY A 353 -23.10 14.09 -1.33
N PHE A 354 -23.12 12.88 -1.91
CA PHE A 354 -22.58 12.61 -3.25
C PHE A 354 -23.61 12.81 -4.35
N ALA A 355 -24.87 12.68 -4.01
CA ALA A 355 -25.98 12.90 -4.92
C ALA A 355 -27.04 13.77 -4.26
N THR A 356 -27.83 14.42 -5.09
CA THR A 356 -29.09 15.07 -4.68
C THR A 356 -30.25 14.21 -5.16
N LYS A 357 -31.36 14.33 -4.45
CA LYS A 357 -32.62 13.71 -4.79
C LYS A 357 -33.66 14.78 -4.97
N GLU A 358 -34.32 14.75 -6.10
CA GLU A 358 -35.48 15.60 -6.38
C GLU A 358 -36.70 14.71 -6.66
N LYS A 359 -37.84 15.06 -6.06
CA LYS A 359 -39.08 14.32 -6.26
C LYS A 359 -39.98 15.10 -7.24
N GLN A 360 -40.25 14.50 -8.39
CA GLN A 360 -41.17 15.07 -9.38
C GLN A 360 -42.31 14.06 -9.60
N GLY A 361 -43.50 14.39 -9.09
CA GLY A 361 -44.66 13.51 -9.09
C GLY A 361 -44.37 12.20 -8.30
N ASN A 362 -44.53 11.06 -8.94
CA ASN A 362 -44.26 9.74 -8.33
C ASN A 362 -42.82 9.24 -8.54
N ASN A 363 -41.97 10.01 -9.21
CA ASN A 363 -40.60 9.59 -9.51
C ASN A 363 -39.58 10.34 -8.65
N ASN A 364 -38.56 9.61 -8.19
CA ASN A 364 -37.36 10.19 -7.61
C ASN A 364 -36.29 10.30 -8.70
N PHE A 365 -35.71 11.47 -8.82
CA PHE A 365 -34.60 11.79 -9.70
C PHE A 365 -33.35 11.95 -8.87
N TYR A 366 -32.26 11.34 -9.28
CA TYR A 366 -30.96 11.41 -8.63
C TYR A 366 -29.96 12.07 -9.56
N GLN A 367 -29.19 12.97 -9.02
CA GLN A 367 -28.15 13.72 -9.71
C GLN A 367 -26.90 13.77 -8.84
N VAL A 368 -25.73 13.60 -9.45
CA VAL A 368 -24.48 13.78 -8.72
C VAL A 368 -24.27 15.24 -8.38
N VAL A 369 -23.86 15.55 -7.14
CA VAL A 369 -23.66 16.93 -6.72
C VAL A 369 -22.37 17.48 -7.30
N ARG A 370 -21.30 16.71 -7.26
CA ARG A 370 -20.00 17.04 -7.83
C ARG A 370 -19.12 15.80 -7.86
N ASP A 371 -18.11 15.82 -8.74
CA ASP A 371 -17.08 14.80 -8.76
C ASP A 371 -16.09 15.03 -7.59
N LYS A 372 -16.45 14.52 -6.41
CA LYS A 372 -15.61 14.63 -5.22
C LYS A 372 -14.26 13.90 -5.38
N THR A 373 -14.10 13.10 -6.44
CA THR A 373 -12.82 12.45 -6.72
C THR A 373 -11.74 13.43 -7.18
N LYS A 374 -12.16 14.64 -7.61
CA LYS A 374 -11.25 15.73 -7.98
C LYS A 374 -10.89 16.65 -6.83
N ASP A 375 -11.61 16.55 -5.71
CA ASP A 375 -11.49 17.46 -4.57
C ASP A 375 -10.61 16.93 -3.43
N LEU A 376 -9.94 15.81 -3.60
CA LEU A 376 -8.82 15.47 -2.74
C LEU A 376 -7.66 16.41 -3.12
N ASP A 377 -7.71 17.62 -2.61
CA ASP A 377 -6.52 18.39 -2.36
C ASP A 377 -5.75 17.63 -1.28
N VAL A 378 -4.95 16.70 -1.75
CA VAL A 378 -3.88 16.15 -0.92
C VAL A 378 -3.06 17.35 -0.51
N ASN A 379 -2.89 17.59 0.78
CA ASN A 379 -2.16 18.72 1.33
C ASN A 379 -0.96 19.03 0.46
N ASP A 380 -0.91 20.26 0.01
CA ASP A 380 0.29 20.79 -0.61
C ASP A 380 1.36 20.96 0.46
N LEU A 381 2.17 19.93 0.64
CA LEU A 381 3.32 19.96 1.54
C LEU A 381 4.51 20.73 0.96
N SER A 382 4.35 21.42 -0.17
CA SER A 382 5.43 22.22 -0.77
C SER A 382 5.94 23.34 0.13
N SER A 383 5.09 23.82 1.04
CA SER A 383 5.45 24.83 2.05
C SER A 383 6.18 24.23 3.26
N PHE A 384 6.23 22.90 3.42
CA PHE A 384 6.91 22.28 4.55
C PHE A 384 8.42 22.40 4.40
N ASN A 385 9.05 23.13 5.34
CA ASN A 385 10.49 23.36 5.30
C ASN A 385 11.25 22.22 6.00
N MET A 386 11.64 21.22 5.21
CA MET A 386 12.32 20.02 5.66
C MET A 386 13.70 20.34 6.30
N GLU A 387 14.46 21.25 5.71
CA GLU A 387 15.79 21.61 6.21
C GLU A 387 15.70 22.30 7.57
N LYS A 388 14.78 23.25 7.72
CA LYS A 388 14.53 23.89 9.03
C LYS A 388 14.11 22.86 10.08
N TRP A 389 13.27 21.90 9.71
CA TRP A 389 12.85 20.83 10.62
C TRP A 389 14.04 19.95 11.03
N LYS A 390 14.91 19.57 10.11
CA LYS A 390 16.13 18.79 10.38
C LYS A 390 17.06 19.54 11.33
N GLU A 391 17.34 20.80 11.07
CA GLU A 391 18.16 21.65 11.95
C GLU A 391 17.65 21.69 13.38
N GLN A 392 16.35 21.69 13.57
CA GLN A 392 15.73 21.75 14.90
C GLN A 392 15.73 20.41 15.64
N ASN A 393 15.58 19.29 14.92
CA ASN A 393 15.24 18.01 15.52
C ASN A 393 16.35 16.95 15.44
N LEU A 394 17.35 17.12 14.57
CA LEU A 394 18.37 16.09 14.30
C LEU A 394 19.80 16.48 14.74
N LYS A 395 19.96 17.57 15.49
CA LYS A 395 21.27 18.11 15.89
C LYS A 395 22.20 17.11 16.58
N ASP A 396 21.61 16.19 17.34
CA ASP A 396 22.38 15.25 18.18
C ASP A 396 22.47 13.86 17.51
N LEU A 397 22.06 13.74 16.25
CA LEU A 397 22.07 12.47 15.52
C LEU A 397 23.18 12.45 14.48
N LYS A 398 23.85 11.31 14.38
CA LYS A 398 24.85 11.07 13.34
C LYS A 398 24.16 10.66 12.05
N TYR A 399 24.41 11.40 10.96
CA TYR A 399 23.98 10.98 9.64
C TYR A 399 24.88 9.86 9.10
N VAL A 400 24.28 8.82 8.54
CA VAL A 400 24.95 7.72 7.87
C VAL A 400 24.45 7.68 6.44
N GLY A 401 25.35 7.95 5.49
CA GLY A 401 25.05 7.88 4.06
C GLY A 401 24.65 6.48 3.59
N ARG A 402 24.57 6.30 2.27
CA ARG A 402 24.21 5.03 1.63
C ARG A 402 25.06 3.85 2.11
N THR A 403 24.48 2.67 2.12
CA THR A 403 25.17 1.39 2.37
C THR A 403 26.04 0.91 1.20
N SER A 404 26.04 1.61 0.06
CA SER A 404 26.91 1.28 -1.08
C SER A 404 28.39 1.37 -0.69
N LYS A 405 29.23 0.49 -1.24
CA LYS A 405 30.67 0.26 -0.91
C LYS A 405 31.59 1.50 -0.93
N GLU A 406 31.06 2.69 -1.17
CA GLU A 406 31.77 3.96 -1.27
C GLU A 406 31.31 5.03 -0.26
N ALA A 407 30.53 4.64 0.76
CA ALA A 407 30.01 5.60 1.73
C ALA A 407 31.12 6.10 2.66
N GLU A 408 31.70 7.24 2.36
CA GLU A 408 32.39 8.07 3.35
C GLU A 408 31.38 8.54 4.39
N THR A 409 31.72 8.34 5.64
CA THR A 409 30.91 8.78 6.78
C THR A 409 30.97 10.31 6.84
N GLU A 410 30.01 10.98 6.21
CA GLU A 410 29.83 12.42 6.42
C GLU A 410 29.24 12.64 7.81
N ILE A 411 30.09 13.07 8.73
CA ILE A 411 29.65 13.62 10.01
C ILE A 411 29.09 15.00 9.69
N PHE A 412 27.79 15.19 9.85
CA PHE A 412 27.17 16.49 9.74
C PHE A 412 27.61 17.33 10.96
N THR A 413 28.78 17.92 10.85
CA THR A 413 29.12 19.08 11.65
C THR A 413 28.49 20.28 10.96
N PRO A 414 27.62 21.05 11.60
CA PRO A 414 27.17 22.30 11.02
C PRO A 414 28.43 23.14 10.73
N ASP A 415 28.61 23.51 9.46
CA ASP A 415 29.62 24.50 9.08
C ASP A 415 29.36 25.75 9.87
N ILE A 416 30.10 25.89 10.99
CA ILE A 416 30.29 27.17 11.62
C ILE A 416 31.25 27.92 10.67
N LYS A 417 30.67 28.58 9.67
CA LYS A 417 31.39 29.66 9.00
C LYS A 417 31.73 30.64 10.09
N GLU A 418 32.99 30.55 10.56
CA GLU A 418 33.64 31.63 11.23
C GLU A 418 33.48 32.89 10.41
N SER A 419 32.54 33.72 10.77
CA SER A 419 32.58 35.12 10.40
C SER A 419 33.79 35.70 11.09
N LEU A 420 34.93 35.66 10.42
CA LEU A 420 36.10 36.47 10.73
C LEU A 420 35.63 37.92 10.77
N ILE A 421 35.36 38.38 11.98
CA ILE A 421 35.27 39.80 12.30
C ILE A 421 36.69 40.30 12.12
N SER A 422 36.94 40.96 10.98
CA SER A 422 38.13 41.80 10.80
C SER A 422 38.10 42.91 11.84
N ALA A 423 38.94 42.81 12.86
CA ALA A 423 39.23 43.91 13.74
C ALA A 423 39.85 45.08 12.91
N PRO A 424 39.41 46.32 13.10
CA PRO A 424 40.06 47.43 12.47
C PRO A 424 41.42 47.67 13.15
N ASN A 425 42.47 47.73 12.32
CA ASN A 425 43.80 48.23 12.72
C ASN A 425 43.65 49.64 13.28
N ILE A 426 44.05 49.81 14.55
CA ILE A 426 44.36 51.10 15.11
C ILE A 426 45.85 51.27 14.85
N GLU A 427 46.21 52.04 13.81
CA GLU A 427 47.53 52.64 13.70
C GLU A 427 47.56 53.95 14.47
N ASP A 428 48.67 54.11 15.20
CA ASP A 428 49.07 55.24 16.01
C ASP A 428 49.03 56.60 15.29
N SER A 429 48.53 57.58 15.97
CA SER A 429 49.21 58.91 16.19
C SER A 429 48.46 59.75 17.20
#